data_f6403fc3d3e435501e8a0d58ccb8c899
#
_entry.id   f6403fc3d3e435501e8a0d58ccb8c899
#
_cell.length_a   1.000
_cell.length_b   1.000
_cell.length_c   1.000
_cell.angle_alpha   90.00
_cell.angle_beta   90.00
_cell.angle_gamma   90.00
#
_symmetry.space_group_name_H-M   'P 1'
#
loop_
_entity.id
_entity.type
_entity.pdbx_description
1 polymer ?
#
loop_
_entity_poly.entity_id
_entity_poly.type
_entity_poly.pdbx_seq_one_letter_code
_entity_poly.pdbx_strand_id
1 'polypeptide(L)'
;MRRYAEVWAIPAVRQVLLLGALCRIPMFGASVLLTLHVVQRLDPRYTAAGVIAMAATLAIGIAGPWRGRMLDRFGLRRTLLPSLIVMPICWVIAPWVGYWPLLVLVVISGLFTVPAFSMVRQALAGATSGPQRNTAMALDSVIAEICFMIGPAAGVFAGTQWGTTWTLMIFQLCLVLGGVVMFWVNPPLRSEGEHTDTEQAPPSRWVTPAVLAIFAATVATIVAVTATDLGVVAGLRELGAQWVIGPAMAVWGLGSAIGGLFYGAISHRVPTWVPVLGLGVTTALIALATDPWSMTLLLLLAGVFCAPAFVATTTALSVLVPARFRGEAFGWHGSMITAGGALTAPTIGLAIDKAGWPAGFVAGGVVAVVIALAWPLVRRVHRRRAHPVSEPVG
;
A
#
# COMPACT_ATOMS: atom_id res chain seq x y z
N MET A 1 9.09 14.38 -17.84
CA MET A 1 8.70 13.40 -18.88
C MET A 1 9.88 12.55 -19.36
N ARG A 2 11.04 13.12 -19.73
CA ARG A 2 12.21 12.37 -20.22
C ARG A 2 12.65 11.22 -19.28
N ARG A 3 12.75 11.46 -17.98
CA ARG A 3 13.13 10.44 -16.97
C ARG A 3 12.18 9.26 -16.90
N TYR A 4 10.88 9.49 -17.06
CA TYR A 4 9.89 8.41 -17.10
C TYR A 4 10.06 7.54 -18.33
N ALA A 5 10.34 8.16 -19.49
CA ALA A 5 10.64 7.43 -20.72
C ALA A 5 11.94 6.62 -20.56
N GLU A 6 12.99 7.18 -19.96
CA GLU A 6 14.24 6.49 -19.69
C GLU A 6 14.05 5.28 -18.77
N VAL A 7 13.28 5.42 -17.68
CA VAL A 7 12.99 4.33 -16.74
C VAL A 7 12.06 3.27 -17.35
N TRP A 8 11.07 3.70 -18.14
CA TRP A 8 10.17 2.78 -18.88
C TRP A 8 10.91 2.00 -19.99
N ALA A 9 11.96 2.58 -20.56
CA ALA A 9 12.80 1.92 -21.56
C ALA A 9 13.60 0.75 -20.98
N ILE A 10 13.80 0.67 -19.65
CA ILE A 10 14.46 -0.46 -18.98
C ILE A 10 13.53 -1.68 -19.05
N PRO A 11 13.88 -2.76 -19.79
CA PRO A 11 12.96 -3.89 -20.00
C PRO A 11 12.53 -4.56 -18.69
N ALA A 12 13.46 -4.72 -17.74
CA ALA A 12 13.18 -5.30 -16.43
C ALA A 12 12.14 -4.47 -15.64
N VAL A 13 12.25 -3.14 -15.65
CA VAL A 13 11.31 -2.25 -14.97
C VAL A 13 9.92 -2.36 -15.60
N ARG A 14 9.84 -2.25 -16.93
CA ARG A 14 8.57 -2.35 -17.66
C ARG A 14 7.87 -3.69 -17.41
N GLN A 15 8.61 -4.81 -17.48
CA GLN A 15 8.06 -6.12 -17.20
C GLN A 15 7.50 -6.21 -15.78
N VAL A 16 8.28 -5.79 -14.78
CA VAL A 16 7.88 -5.84 -13.36
C VAL A 16 6.63 -4.98 -13.10
N LEU A 17 6.55 -3.79 -13.69
CA LEU A 17 5.38 -2.91 -13.53
C LEU A 17 4.12 -3.50 -14.17
N LEU A 18 4.22 -4.05 -15.38
CA LEU A 18 3.10 -4.69 -16.07
C LEU A 18 2.62 -5.96 -15.34
N LEU A 19 3.55 -6.79 -14.87
CA LEU A 19 3.23 -7.96 -14.06
C LEU A 19 2.63 -7.58 -12.71
N GLY A 20 3.11 -6.49 -12.11
CA GLY A 20 2.51 -5.90 -10.91
C GLY A 20 1.06 -5.49 -11.12
N ALA A 21 0.75 -4.83 -12.23
CA ALA A 21 -0.62 -4.46 -12.60
C ALA A 21 -1.51 -5.69 -12.83
N LEU A 22 -0.99 -6.70 -13.53
CA LEU A 22 -1.69 -7.97 -13.76
C LEU A 22 -2.10 -8.67 -12.45
N CYS A 23 -1.28 -8.59 -11.41
CA CYS A 23 -1.61 -9.13 -10.10
C CYS A 23 -2.56 -8.23 -9.31
N ARG A 24 -2.39 -6.91 -9.36
CA ARG A 24 -3.10 -5.95 -8.50
C ARG A 24 -4.54 -5.70 -8.93
N ILE A 25 -4.83 -5.65 -10.23
CA ILE A 25 -6.20 -5.45 -10.72
C ILE A 25 -7.15 -6.51 -10.16
N PRO A 26 -6.90 -7.82 -10.33
CA PRO A 26 -7.77 -8.84 -9.76
C PRO A 26 -7.74 -8.85 -8.22
N MET A 27 -6.61 -8.53 -7.60
CA MET A 27 -6.50 -8.45 -6.14
C MET A 27 -7.46 -7.41 -5.55
N PHE A 28 -7.49 -6.19 -6.10
CA PHE A 28 -8.40 -5.14 -5.64
C PHE A 28 -9.86 -5.43 -6.00
N GLY A 29 -10.11 -5.99 -7.18
CA GLY A 29 -11.46 -6.39 -7.58
C GLY A 29 -12.04 -7.50 -6.72
N ALA A 30 -11.23 -8.49 -6.35
CA ALA A 30 -11.65 -9.61 -5.52
C ALA A 30 -12.06 -9.18 -4.10
N SER A 31 -11.49 -8.11 -3.54
CA SER A 31 -11.86 -7.63 -2.21
C SER A 31 -13.31 -7.16 -2.13
N VAL A 32 -13.77 -6.42 -3.14
CA VAL A 32 -15.16 -5.95 -3.24
C VAL A 32 -16.09 -7.11 -3.60
N LEU A 33 -15.66 -7.98 -4.54
CA LEU A 33 -16.41 -9.16 -4.93
C LEU A 33 -16.67 -10.12 -3.75
N LEU A 34 -15.70 -10.29 -2.86
CA LEU A 34 -15.84 -11.12 -1.66
C LEU A 34 -16.96 -10.57 -0.77
N THR A 35 -16.99 -9.25 -0.53
CA THR A 35 -18.05 -8.60 0.22
C THR A 35 -19.42 -8.80 -0.43
N LEU A 36 -19.52 -8.58 -1.75
CA LEU A 36 -20.76 -8.78 -2.50
C LEU A 36 -21.22 -10.23 -2.48
N HIS A 37 -20.28 -11.18 -2.62
CA HIS A 37 -20.58 -12.62 -2.59
C HIS A 37 -21.17 -13.03 -1.23
N VAL A 38 -20.60 -12.57 -0.13
CA VAL A 38 -21.11 -12.87 1.21
C VAL A 38 -22.50 -12.30 1.39
N VAL A 39 -22.71 -11.02 1.10
CA VAL A 39 -24.01 -10.34 1.31
C VAL A 39 -25.11 -10.91 0.42
N GLN A 40 -24.79 -11.28 -0.81
CA GLN A 40 -25.80 -11.75 -1.77
C GLN A 40 -26.15 -13.23 -1.64
N ARG A 41 -25.20 -14.06 -1.17
CA ARG A 41 -25.36 -15.53 -1.22
C ARG A 41 -25.30 -16.26 0.12
N LEU A 42 -24.63 -15.69 1.11
CA LEU A 42 -24.37 -16.42 2.37
C LEU A 42 -25.07 -15.78 3.57
N ASP A 43 -24.93 -14.48 3.78
CA ASP A 43 -25.51 -13.76 4.90
C ASP A 43 -25.77 -12.31 4.49
N PRO A 44 -27.02 -11.81 4.48
CA PRO A 44 -27.34 -10.46 4.05
C PRO A 44 -26.82 -9.39 5.01
N ARG A 45 -26.25 -9.76 6.15
CA ARG A 45 -25.68 -8.80 7.11
C ARG A 45 -24.30 -8.35 6.68
N TYR A 46 -24.11 -7.05 6.54
CA TYR A 46 -22.80 -6.46 6.25
C TYR A 46 -21.76 -6.75 7.33
N THR A 47 -22.18 -6.99 8.58
CA THR A 47 -21.28 -7.40 9.65
C THR A 47 -20.60 -8.76 9.36
N ALA A 48 -21.32 -9.70 8.76
CA ALA A 48 -20.76 -11.00 8.36
C ALA A 48 -19.71 -10.82 7.25
N ALA A 49 -20.00 -10.00 6.23
CA ALA A 49 -19.02 -9.64 5.20
C ALA A 49 -17.80 -8.92 5.78
N GLY A 50 -18.03 -8.02 6.75
CA GLY A 50 -16.96 -7.30 7.45
C GLY A 50 -16.01 -8.22 8.22
N VAL A 51 -16.55 -9.27 8.90
CA VAL A 51 -15.72 -10.25 9.60
C VAL A 51 -14.83 -11.03 8.62
N ILE A 52 -15.35 -11.45 7.47
CA ILE A 52 -14.54 -12.14 6.44
C ILE A 52 -13.48 -11.19 5.86
N ALA A 53 -13.85 -9.94 5.54
CA ALA A 53 -12.91 -8.96 5.03
C ALA A 53 -11.79 -8.64 6.05
N MET A 54 -12.15 -8.50 7.33
CA MET A 54 -11.18 -8.31 8.41
C MET A 54 -10.24 -9.51 8.56
N ALA A 55 -10.77 -10.73 8.54
CA ALA A 55 -9.97 -11.95 8.64
C ALA A 55 -8.99 -12.08 7.46
N ALA A 56 -9.45 -11.80 6.22
CA ALA A 56 -8.59 -11.74 5.03
C ALA A 56 -7.46 -10.72 5.20
N THR A 57 -7.81 -9.51 5.63
CA THR A 57 -6.87 -8.39 5.82
C THR A 57 -5.82 -8.72 6.88
N LEU A 58 -6.23 -9.28 8.02
CA LEU A 58 -5.31 -9.70 9.08
C LEU A 58 -4.39 -10.82 8.62
N ALA A 59 -4.92 -11.83 7.90
CA ALA A 59 -4.12 -12.92 7.38
C ALA A 59 -3.03 -12.42 6.41
N ILE A 60 -3.38 -11.52 5.49
CA ILE A 60 -2.43 -10.87 4.56
C ILE A 60 -1.40 -10.04 5.34
N GLY A 61 -1.83 -9.27 6.33
CA GLY A 61 -0.96 -8.45 7.15
C GLY A 61 0.06 -9.27 7.95
N ILE A 62 -0.37 -10.37 8.57
CA ILE A 62 0.51 -11.29 9.31
C ILE A 62 1.49 -11.99 8.35
N ALA A 63 1.02 -12.37 7.17
CA ALA A 63 1.83 -13.06 6.17
C ALA A 63 2.94 -12.17 5.58
N GLY A 64 2.74 -10.85 5.50
CA GLY A 64 3.64 -9.92 4.84
C GLY A 64 5.11 -10.05 5.24
N PRO A 65 5.49 -9.92 6.54
CA PRO A 65 6.87 -10.03 6.99
C PRO A 65 7.44 -11.43 6.78
N TRP A 66 6.64 -12.46 7.03
CA TRP A 66 7.06 -13.85 6.83
C TRP A 66 7.33 -14.16 5.36
N ARG A 67 6.41 -13.78 4.47
CA ARG A 67 6.55 -13.95 3.02
C ARG A 67 7.71 -13.11 2.47
N GLY A 68 7.89 -11.89 2.98
CA GLY A 68 9.02 -11.04 2.66
C GLY A 68 10.36 -11.65 3.05
N ARG A 69 10.45 -12.24 4.25
CA ARG A 69 11.64 -12.97 4.71
C ARG A 69 11.92 -14.22 3.85
N MET A 70 10.88 -14.94 3.43
CA MET A 70 11.03 -16.06 2.49
C MET A 70 11.60 -15.57 1.15
N LEU A 71 11.13 -14.41 0.66
CA LEU A 71 11.62 -13.80 -0.57
C LEU A 71 13.12 -13.47 -0.50
N ASP A 72 13.56 -12.94 0.64
CA ASP A 72 14.98 -12.62 0.87
C ASP A 72 15.88 -13.87 0.98
N ARG A 73 15.38 -14.95 1.62
CA ARG A 73 16.15 -16.16 1.90
C ARG A 73 16.16 -17.16 0.74
N PHE A 74 15.01 -17.37 0.13
CA PHE A 74 14.81 -18.46 -0.85
C PHE A 74 14.61 -17.96 -2.28
N GLY A 75 14.49 -16.63 -2.45
CA GLY A 75 14.24 -16.00 -3.74
C GLY A 75 12.78 -16.13 -4.21
N LEU A 76 12.50 -15.57 -5.38
CA LEU A 76 11.15 -15.40 -5.90
C LEU A 76 10.41 -16.73 -6.10
N ARG A 77 11.03 -17.66 -6.84
CA ARG A 77 10.38 -18.92 -7.23
C ARG A 77 9.95 -19.76 -6.04
N ARG A 78 10.87 -19.98 -5.08
CA ARG A 78 10.57 -20.79 -3.89
C ARG A 78 9.52 -20.12 -2.99
N THR A 79 9.48 -18.80 -2.98
CA THR A 79 8.47 -18.06 -2.21
C THR A 79 7.10 -18.11 -2.86
N LEU A 80 7.02 -18.08 -4.19
CA LEU A 80 5.75 -18.14 -4.93
C LEU A 80 5.13 -19.55 -4.96
N LEU A 81 5.95 -20.61 -4.98
CA LEU A 81 5.47 -21.97 -5.14
C LEU A 81 4.33 -22.34 -4.18
N PRO A 82 4.38 -22.12 -2.86
CA PRO A 82 3.26 -22.37 -1.97
C PRO A 82 2.00 -21.57 -2.32
N SER A 83 2.13 -20.32 -2.77
CA SER A 83 1.00 -19.50 -3.21
C SER A 83 0.32 -20.07 -4.43
N LEU A 84 1.12 -20.53 -5.41
CA LEU A 84 0.63 -21.10 -6.66
C LEU A 84 -0.07 -22.46 -6.49
N ILE A 85 0.13 -23.11 -5.35
CA ILE A 85 -0.54 -24.38 -5.00
C ILE A 85 -1.77 -24.10 -4.13
N VAL A 86 -1.59 -23.36 -3.03
CA VAL A 86 -2.62 -23.19 -2.01
C VAL A 86 -3.76 -22.29 -2.49
N MET A 87 -3.43 -21.15 -3.13
CA MET A 87 -4.46 -20.21 -3.58
C MET A 87 -5.47 -20.81 -4.57
N PRO A 88 -5.06 -21.50 -5.64
CA PRO A 88 -6.02 -22.10 -6.57
C PRO A 88 -6.94 -23.11 -5.86
N ILE A 89 -6.38 -23.95 -4.99
CA ILE A 89 -7.17 -24.94 -4.23
C ILE A 89 -8.23 -24.21 -3.37
N CYS A 90 -7.81 -23.18 -2.64
CA CYS A 90 -8.76 -22.40 -1.84
C CYS A 90 -9.84 -21.76 -2.70
N TRP A 91 -9.46 -21.08 -3.79
CA TRP A 91 -10.40 -20.24 -4.55
C TRP A 91 -11.27 -21.00 -5.57
N VAL A 92 -10.90 -22.21 -5.94
CA VAL A 92 -11.81 -23.13 -6.66
C VAL A 92 -12.93 -23.60 -5.74
N ILE A 93 -12.68 -23.77 -4.44
CA ILE A 93 -13.65 -24.28 -3.46
C ILE A 93 -14.43 -23.14 -2.78
N ALA A 94 -13.74 -22.06 -2.39
CA ALA A 94 -14.27 -20.99 -1.53
C ALA A 94 -15.60 -20.37 -2.00
N PRO A 95 -15.82 -20.07 -3.30
CA PRO A 95 -17.08 -19.46 -3.74
C PRO A 95 -18.31 -20.37 -3.70
N TRP A 96 -18.11 -21.68 -3.45
CA TRP A 96 -19.18 -22.70 -3.48
C TRP A 96 -19.59 -23.18 -2.10
N VAL A 97 -18.87 -22.80 -1.06
CA VAL A 97 -19.11 -23.27 0.30
C VAL A 97 -19.87 -22.25 1.15
N GLY A 98 -20.36 -22.70 2.31
CA GLY A 98 -21.03 -21.84 3.28
C GLY A 98 -20.06 -20.88 4.00
N TYR A 99 -20.62 -20.03 4.86
CA TYR A 99 -19.92 -18.94 5.54
C TYR A 99 -18.66 -19.39 6.33
N TRP A 100 -18.77 -20.40 7.18
CA TRP A 100 -17.66 -20.83 8.03
C TRP A 100 -16.50 -21.47 7.25
N PRO A 101 -16.75 -22.41 6.32
CA PRO A 101 -15.68 -22.89 5.45
C PRO A 101 -15.05 -21.78 4.60
N LEU A 102 -15.85 -20.82 4.09
CA LEU A 102 -15.33 -19.67 3.35
C LEU A 102 -14.37 -18.85 4.22
N LEU A 103 -14.72 -18.56 5.47
CA LEU A 103 -13.86 -17.83 6.40
C LEU A 103 -12.49 -18.53 6.57
N VAL A 104 -12.49 -19.85 6.76
CA VAL A 104 -11.24 -20.63 6.89
C VAL A 104 -10.41 -20.58 5.60
N LEU A 105 -11.03 -20.77 4.44
CA LEU A 105 -10.34 -20.75 3.16
C LEU A 105 -9.77 -19.37 2.82
N VAL A 106 -10.48 -18.31 3.18
CA VAL A 106 -10.02 -16.91 3.00
C VAL A 106 -8.81 -16.62 3.88
N VAL A 107 -8.79 -17.08 5.13
CA VAL A 107 -7.63 -16.93 6.02
C VAL A 107 -6.43 -17.71 5.46
N ILE A 108 -6.61 -18.97 5.08
CA ILE A 108 -5.54 -19.78 4.48
C ILE A 108 -5.01 -19.10 3.20
N SER A 109 -5.89 -18.70 2.29
CA SER A 109 -5.52 -17.99 1.07
C SER A 109 -4.79 -16.67 1.37
N GLY A 110 -5.22 -15.92 2.37
CA GLY A 110 -4.58 -14.68 2.81
C GLY A 110 -3.14 -14.89 3.29
N LEU A 111 -2.88 -15.94 4.07
CA LEU A 111 -1.54 -16.33 4.52
C LEU A 111 -0.61 -16.70 3.35
N PHE A 112 -1.15 -17.30 2.31
CA PHE A 112 -0.41 -17.72 1.12
C PHE A 112 -0.61 -16.80 -0.09
N THR A 113 -1.15 -15.59 0.10
CA THR A 113 -1.36 -14.67 -1.01
C THR A 113 -0.07 -14.34 -1.75
N VAL A 114 -0.17 -14.07 -3.06
CA VAL A 114 0.95 -13.58 -3.86
C VAL A 114 1.40 -12.22 -3.32
N PRO A 115 2.64 -12.05 -2.83
CA PRO A 115 3.11 -10.81 -2.21
C PRO A 115 3.44 -9.75 -3.27
N ALA A 116 2.45 -9.38 -4.11
CA ALA A 116 2.62 -8.56 -5.31
C ALA A 116 3.35 -7.23 -5.04
N PHE A 117 3.03 -6.53 -3.94
CA PHE A 117 3.68 -5.27 -3.61
C PHE A 117 5.15 -5.44 -3.22
N SER A 118 5.45 -6.43 -2.37
CA SER A 118 6.83 -6.68 -1.92
C SER A 118 7.72 -7.13 -3.07
N MET A 119 7.23 -8.02 -3.94
CA MET A 119 7.95 -8.52 -5.11
C MET A 119 8.27 -7.40 -6.11
N VAL A 120 7.26 -6.63 -6.49
CA VAL A 120 7.42 -5.53 -7.46
C VAL A 120 8.41 -4.50 -6.94
N ARG A 121 8.24 -4.05 -5.70
CA ARG A 121 9.13 -3.03 -5.10
C ARG A 121 10.54 -3.52 -4.91
N GLN A 122 10.74 -4.78 -4.54
CA GLN A 122 12.06 -5.37 -4.42
C GLN A 122 12.73 -5.52 -5.79
N ALA A 123 12.01 -5.99 -6.81
CA ALA A 123 12.53 -6.10 -8.16
C ALA A 123 12.87 -4.73 -8.77
N LEU A 124 12.02 -3.70 -8.56
CA LEU A 124 12.33 -2.33 -8.96
C LEU A 124 13.56 -1.77 -8.24
N ALA A 125 13.70 -2.04 -6.94
CA ALA A 125 14.88 -1.64 -6.18
C ALA A 125 16.16 -2.31 -6.67
N GLY A 126 16.07 -3.57 -7.13
CA GLY A 126 17.18 -4.30 -7.74
C GLY A 126 17.52 -3.83 -9.15
N ALA A 127 16.52 -3.47 -9.95
CA ALA A 127 16.69 -3.04 -11.35
C ALA A 127 17.08 -1.56 -11.50
N THR A 128 17.05 -0.74 -10.43
CA THR A 128 17.26 0.71 -10.50
C THR A 128 18.15 1.22 -9.38
N SER A 129 18.87 2.33 -9.64
CA SER A 129 19.73 2.99 -8.67
C SER A 129 19.53 4.52 -8.68
N GLY A 130 19.98 5.19 -7.63
CA GLY A 130 19.98 6.64 -7.55
C GLY A 130 18.60 7.28 -7.85
N PRO A 131 18.54 8.33 -8.67
CA PRO A 131 17.29 9.02 -9.03
C PRO A 131 16.30 8.15 -9.82
N GLN A 132 16.77 7.17 -10.60
CA GLN A 132 15.91 6.25 -11.36
C GLN A 132 15.03 5.41 -10.45
N ARG A 133 15.54 5.01 -9.25
CA ARG A 133 14.77 4.24 -8.26
C ARG A 133 13.55 5.03 -7.77
N ASN A 134 13.70 6.34 -7.50
CA ASN A 134 12.58 7.19 -7.11
C ASN A 134 11.52 7.27 -8.22
N THR A 135 11.94 7.46 -9.46
CA THR A 135 11.04 7.50 -10.63
C THR A 135 10.33 6.15 -10.85
N ALA A 136 11.03 5.02 -10.68
CA ALA A 136 10.44 3.68 -10.80
C ALA A 136 9.40 3.42 -9.70
N MET A 137 9.69 3.82 -8.45
CA MET A 137 8.74 3.69 -7.33
C MET A 137 7.53 4.62 -7.50
N ALA A 138 7.71 5.81 -8.09
CA ALA A 138 6.62 6.71 -8.43
C ALA A 138 5.71 6.11 -9.51
N LEU A 139 6.28 5.52 -10.56
CA LEU A 139 5.52 4.79 -11.58
C LEU A 139 4.73 3.62 -10.96
N ASP A 140 5.36 2.85 -10.05
CA ASP A 140 4.69 1.76 -9.33
C ASP A 140 3.49 2.27 -8.53
N SER A 141 3.63 3.41 -7.85
CA SER A 141 2.54 4.01 -7.08
C SER A 141 1.39 4.46 -7.98
N VAL A 142 1.69 5.13 -9.11
CA VAL A 142 0.65 5.56 -10.07
C VAL A 142 -0.07 4.35 -10.67
N ILE A 143 0.66 3.30 -11.05
CA ILE A 143 0.06 2.07 -11.57
C ILE A 143 -0.79 1.39 -10.49
N ALA A 144 -0.36 1.40 -9.22
CA ALA A 144 -1.15 0.85 -8.12
C ALA A 144 -2.47 1.61 -7.92
N GLU A 145 -2.46 2.96 -8.02
CA GLU A 145 -3.68 3.78 -7.98
C GLU A 145 -4.64 3.44 -9.13
N ILE A 146 -4.12 3.32 -10.34
CA ILE A 146 -4.92 2.92 -11.51
C ILE A 146 -5.54 1.52 -11.28
N CYS A 147 -4.77 0.57 -10.76
CA CYS A 147 -5.26 -0.76 -10.43
C CYS A 147 -6.33 -0.73 -9.32
N PHE A 148 -6.16 0.15 -8.33
CA PHE A 148 -7.12 0.35 -7.25
C PHE A 148 -8.45 0.95 -7.77
N MET A 149 -8.42 1.80 -8.79
CA MET A 149 -9.63 2.35 -9.42
C MET A 149 -10.31 1.32 -10.34
N ILE A 150 -9.54 0.65 -11.19
CA ILE A 150 -10.07 -0.29 -12.20
C ILE A 150 -10.54 -1.59 -11.55
N GLY A 151 -9.79 -2.13 -10.57
CA GLY A 151 -10.05 -3.43 -9.98
C GLY A 151 -11.46 -3.58 -9.40
N PRO A 152 -11.88 -2.74 -8.44
CA PRO A 152 -13.23 -2.76 -7.87
C PRO A 152 -14.32 -2.54 -8.91
N ALA A 153 -14.13 -1.58 -9.84
CA ALA A 153 -15.10 -1.28 -10.90
C ALA A 153 -15.30 -2.50 -11.82
N ALA A 154 -14.21 -3.12 -12.26
CA ALA A 154 -14.26 -4.33 -13.07
C ALA A 154 -14.87 -5.51 -12.30
N GLY A 155 -14.55 -5.64 -11.00
CA GLY A 155 -15.10 -6.68 -10.14
C GLY A 155 -16.60 -6.55 -9.96
N VAL A 156 -17.11 -5.36 -9.63
CA VAL A 156 -18.54 -5.10 -9.49
C VAL A 156 -19.26 -5.33 -10.82
N PHE A 157 -18.77 -4.76 -11.90
CA PHE A 157 -19.35 -4.95 -13.24
C PHE A 157 -19.45 -6.44 -13.62
N ALA A 158 -18.35 -7.17 -13.51
CA ALA A 158 -18.32 -8.59 -13.84
C ALA A 158 -19.21 -9.42 -12.88
N GLY A 159 -19.21 -9.08 -11.59
CA GLY A 159 -20.03 -9.74 -10.57
C GLY A 159 -21.53 -9.58 -10.79
N THR A 160 -21.97 -8.42 -11.32
CA THR A 160 -23.38 -8.15 -11.66
C THR A 160 -23.80 -8.87 -12.94
N GLN A 161 -22.91 -9.05 -13.92
CA GLN A 161 -23.20 -9.70 -15.20
C GLN A 161 -23.16 -11.22 -15.11
N TRP A 162 -22.16 -11.81 -14.45
CA TRP A 162 -21.88 -13.25 -14.44
C TRP A 162 -22.06 -13.91 -13.10
N GLY A 163 -22.54 -13.14 -12.10
CA GLY A 163 -22.69 -13.60 -10.72
C GLY A 163 -21.39 -13.60 -9.94
N THR A 164 -21.52 -13.37 -8.62
CA THR A 164 -20.36 -13.16 -7.73
C THR A 164 -19.50 -14.41 -7.55
N THR A 165 -20.10 -15.62 -7.64
CA THR A 165 -19.38 -16.90 -7.47
C THR A 165 -18.32 -17.12 -8.53
N TRP A 166 -18.70 -17.09 -9.81
CA TRP A 166 -17.79 -17.29 -10.93
C TRP A 166 -16.77 -16.16 -11.03
N THR A 167 -17.24 -14.93 -10.85
CA THR A 167 -16.38 -13.76 -10.96
C THR A 167 -15.31 -13.74 -9.88
N LEU A 168 -15.66 -14.08 -8.63
CA LEU A 168 -14.70 -14.15 -7.52
C LEU A 168 -13.64 -15.22 -7.78
N MET A 169 -14.05 -16.40 -8.25
CA MET A 169 -13.13 -17.47 -8.62
C MET A 169 -12.17 -17.02 -9.73
N ILE A 170 -12.70 -16.44 -10.82
CA ILE A 170 -11.91 -15.99 -11.97
C ILE A 170 -10.91 -14.92 -11.55
N PHE A 171 -11.32 -13.90 -10.77
CA PHE A 171 -10.42 -12.84 -10.33
C PHE A 171 -9.28 -13.38 -9.47
N GLN A 172 -9.55 -14.30 -8.58
CA GLN A 172 -8.52 -14.91 -7.75
C GLN A 172 -7.58 -15.83 -8.55
N LEU A 173 -8.12 -16.56 -9.53
CA LEU A 173 -7.28 -17.35 -10.45
C LEU A 173 -6.46 -16.46 -11.38
N CYS A 174 -6.95 -15.29 -11.80
CA CYS A 174 -6.16 -14.30 -12.53
C CYS A 174 -5.00 -13.76 -11.68
N LEU A 175 -5.20 -13.54 -10.38
CA LEU A 175 -4.11 -13.19 -9.47
C LEU A 175 -3.06 -14.31 -9.40
N VAL A 176 -3.49 -15.58 -9.31
CA VAL A 176 -2.60 -16.74 -9.35
C VAL A 176 -1.86 -16.80 -10.69
N LEU A 177 -2.54 -16.58 -11.82
CA LEU A 177 -1.93 -16.53 -13.14
C LEU A 177 -0.84 -15.45 -13.22
N GLY A 178 -1.10 -14.26 -12.68
CA GLY A 178 -0.09 -13.22 -12.54
C GLY A 178 1.13 -13.68 -11.75
N GLY A 179 0.91 -14.44 -10.66
CA GLY A 179 1.96 -15.10 -9.88
C GLY A 179 2.72 -16.16 -10.69
N VAL A 180 2.04 -16.95 -11.52
CA VAL A 180 2.66 -17.95 -12.42
C VAL A 180 3.55 -17.25 -13.44
N VAL A 181 3.07 -16.19 -14.09
CA VAL A 181 3.90 -15.42 -15.05
C VAL A 181 5.13 -14.83 -14.34
N MET A 182 4.95 -14.27 -13.13
CA MET A 182 6.06 -13.75 -12.34
C MET A 182 7.07 -14.84 -11.96
N PHE A 183 6.61 -16.06 -11.66
CA PHE A 183 7.46 -17.24 -11.40
C PHE A 183 8.33 -17.61 -12.61
N TRP A 184 7.77 -17.58 -13.82
CA TRP A 184 8.50 -17.88 -15.06
C TRP A 184 9.48 -16.77 -15.43
N VAL A 185 9.04 -15.52 -15.38
CA VAL A 185 9.90 -14.35 -15.70
C VAL A 185 11.05 -14.22 -14.71
N ASN A 186 10.79 -14.50 -13.41
CA ASN A 186 11.77 -14.49 -12.33
C ASN A 186 12.70 -13.25 -12.35
N PRO A 187 12.17 -12.04 -12.26
CA PRO A 187 12.97 -10.82 -12.32
C PRO A 187 14.01 -10.81 -11.18
N PRO A 188 15.22 -10.25 -11.43
CA PRO A 188 16.24 -10.16 -10.41
C PRO A 188 15.78 -9.26 -9.26
N LEU A 189 15.89 -9.76 -8.02
CA LEU A 189 15.49 -9.04 -6.81
C LEU A 189 16.63 -8.19 -6.25
N ARG A 190 17.85 -8.38 -6.72
CA ARG A 190 19.07 -7.69 -6.30
C ARG A 190 19.87 -7.23 -7.52
N SER A 191 20.60 -6.13 -7.40
CA SER A 191 21.55 -5.70 -8.42
C SER A 191 22.86 -6.54 -8.35
N GLU A 192 23.55 -6.67 -9.47
CA GLU A 192 24.77 -7.50 -9.56
C GLU A 192 25.85 -7.10 -8.55
N GLY A 193 26.00 -5.80 -8.23
CA GLY A 193 26.95 -5.31 -7.22
C GLY A 193 26.55 -5.60 -5.76
N GLU A 194 25.27 -5.86 -5.48
CA GLU A 194 24.78 -6.13 -4.11
C GLU A 194 25.01 -7.59 -3.67
N HIS A 195 25.37 -8.48 -4.56
CA HIS A 195 25.68 -9.88 -4.24
C HIS A 195 27.01 -10.04 -3.48
N THR A 196 28.03 -9.25 -3.84
CA THR A 196 29.36 -9.30 -3.25
C THR A 196 29.42 -8.69 -1.84
N ASP A 197 28.66 -7.62 -1.59
CA ASP A 197 28.64 -6.95 -0.28
C ASP A 197 27.83 -7.72 0.77
N THR A 198 26.93 -8.61 0.34
CA THR A 198 26.01 -9.32 1.24
C THR A 198 26.66 -10.51 1.94
N GLU A 199 27.69 -11.14 1.33
CA GLU A 199 28.40 -12.29 1.91
C GLU A 199 29.41 -11.88 3.00
N GLN A 200 29.90 -10.63 2.96
CA GLN A 200 30.94 -10.14 3.86
C GLN A 200 30.43 -9.30 5.05
N ALA A 201 29.18 -8.88 5.04
CA ALA A 201 28.64 -8.03 6.11
C ALA A 201 28.14 -8.86 7.30
N PRO A 202 28.56 -8.53 8.55
CA PRO A 202 28.05 -9.20 9.74
C PRO A 202 26.50 -9.06 9.86
N PRO A 203 25.81 -9.93 10.61
CA PRO A 203 24.37 -9.88 10.80
C PRO A 203 23.99 -8.61 11.58
N SER A 204 23.98 -7.47 10.90
CA SER A 204 23.55 -6.20 11.48
C SER A 204 22.02 -6.20 11.64
N ARG A 205 21.54 -5.71 12.75
CA ARG A 205 20.12 -5.45 12.97
C ARG A 205 19.67 -4.39 11.94
N TRP A 206 18.89 -4.80 10.94
CA TRP A 206 18.37 -3.87 9.93
C TRP A 206 17.29 -2.93 10.48
N VAL A 207 16.67 -3.29 11.60
CA VAL A 207 15.70 -2.45 12.30
C VAL A 207 16.45 -1.37 13.08
N THR A 208 16.63 -0.25 12.43
CA THR A 208 17.27 0.95 12.99
C THR A 208 16.20 1.98 13.37
N PRO A 209 16.50 2.97 14.22
CA PRO A 209 15.58 4.07 14.53
C PRO A 209 15.09 4.81 13.26
N ALA A 210 15.94 4.88 12.23
CA ALA A 210 15.55 5.48 10.94
C ALA A 210 14.50 4.62 10.22
N VAL A 211 14.63 3.29 10.23
CA VAL A 211 13.63 2.37 9.68
C VAL A 211 12.33 2.42 10.46
N LEU A 212 12.40 2.46 11.81
CA LEU A 212 11.20 2.61 12.65
C LEU A 212 10.47 3.93 12.36
N ALA A 213 11.21 5.00 12.12
CA ALA A 213 10.61 6.28 11.75
C ALA A 213 9.94 6.22 10.36
N ILE A 214 10.50 5.45 9.38
CA ILE A 214 9.82 5.21 8.10
C ILE A 214 8.52 4.42 8.33
N PHE A 215 8.54 3.42 9.17
CA PHE A 215 7.33 2.66 9.50
C PHE A 215 6.28 3.54 10.19
N ALA A 216 6.67 4.40 11.11
CA ALA A 216 5.77 5.39 11.69
C ALA A 216 5.18 6.35 10.63
N ALA A 217 6.01 6.82 9.68
CA ALA A 217 5.54 7.63 8.55
C ALA A 217 4.57 6.87 7.64
N THR A 218 4.76 5.55 7.45
CA THR A 218 3.83 4.70 6.70
C THR A 218 2.48 4.59 7.42
N VAL A 219 2.51 4.37 8.74
CA VAL A 219 1.28 4.36 9.56
C VAL A 219 0.59 5.72 9.52
N ALA A 220 1.34 6.81 9.64
CA ALA A 220 0.79 8.17 9.51
C ALA A 220 0.10 8.40 8.16
N THR A 221 0.73 7.94 7.08
CA THR A 221 0.16 8.03 5.73
C THR A 221 -1.15 7.27 5.63
N ILE A 222 -1.22 6.02 6.11
CA ILE A 222 -2.45 5.23 6.01
C ILE A 222 -3.55 5.74 6.94
N VAL A 223 -3.19 6.33 8.08
CA VAL A 223 -4.16 6.99 8.97
C VAL A 223 -4.81 8.17 8.26
N ALA A 224 -4.05 9.03 7.59
CA ALA A 224 -4.57 10.16 6.83
C ALA A 224 -5.44 9.69 5.64
N VAL A 225 -5.03 8.63 4.93
CA VAL A 225 -5.82 8.04 3.83
C VAL A 225 -7.13 7.46 4.34
N THR A 226 -7.11 6.67 5.42
CA THR A 226 -8.33 6.10 6.02
C THR A 226 -9.29 7.20 6.53
N ALA A 227 -8.73 8.29 7.09
CA ALA A 227 -9.54 9.45 7.49
C ALA A 227 -10.19 10.13 6.28
N THR A 228 -9.47 10.19 5.15
CA THR A 228 -10.02 10.71 3.90
C THR A 228 -11.14 9.82 3.37
N ASP A 229 -10.94 8.50 3.30
CA ASP A 229 -11.95 7.56 2.81
C ASP A 229 -13.26 7.62 3.59
N LEU A 230 -13.19 7.60 4.92
CA LEU A 230 -14.37 7.65 5.78
C LEU A 230 -14.97 9.05 5.85
N GLY A 231 -14.13 10.07 5.97
CA GLY A 231 -14.57 11.47 6.10
C GLY A 231 -15.29 11.98 4.87
N VAL A 232 -14.84 11.60 3.65
CA VAL A 232 -15.53 11.96 2.38
C VAL A 232 -16.94 11.38 2.34
N VAL A 233 -17.08 10.11 2.69
CA VAL A 233 -18.38 9.44 2.69
C VAL A 233 -19.31 10.09 3.72
N ALA A 234 -18.83 10.33 4.93
CA ALA A 234 -19.62 10.95 5.99
C ALA A 234 -19.99 12.41 5.63
N GLY A 235 -19.02 13.22 5.21
CA GLY A 235 -19.23 14.63 4.91
C GLY A 235 -20.16 14.87 3.72
N LEU A 236 -19.95 14.18 2.59
CA LEU A 236 -20.82 14.35 1.42
C LEU A 236 -22.25 13.79 1.65
N ARG A 237 -22.39 12.81 2.55
CA ARG A 237 -23.72 12.36 2.98
C ARG A 237 -24.44 13.43 3.81
N GLU A 238 -23.75 14.02 4.77
CA GLU A 238 -24.31 15.08 5.62
C GLU A 238 -24.64 16.34 4.83
N LEU A 239 -23.81 16.67 3.81
CA LEU A 239 -24.06 17.77 2.87
C LEU A 239 -25.13 17.44 1.81
N GLY A 240 -25.80 16.28 1.87
CA GLY A 240 -26.86 15.89 0.92
C GLY A 240 -26.35 15.58 -0.50
N ALA A 241 -25.04 15.42 -0.69
CA ALA A 241 -24.40 15.29 -2.00
C ALA A 241 -23.77 13.89 -2.22
N GLN A 242 -24.51 12.83 -1.87
CA GLN A 242 -24.00 11.44 -1.97
C GLN A 242 -23.52 11.06 -3.38
N TRP A 243 -24.14 11.62 -4.42
CA TRP A 243 -23.75 11.38 -5.82
C TRP A 243 -22.36 11.94 -6.17
N VAL A 244 -21.81 12.88 -5.37
CA VAL A 244 -20.48 13.46 -5.55
C VAL A 244 -19.38 12.56 -4.99
N ILE A 245 -19.68 11.57 -4.13
CA ILE A 245 -18.66 10.71 -3.49
C ILE A 245 -17.73 10.08 -4.52
N GLY A 246 -18.26 9.43 -5.55
CA GLY A 246 -17.46 8.81 -6.60
C GLY A 246 -16.57 9.82 -7.36
N PRO A 247 -17.14 10.89 -7.93
CA PRO A 247 -16.38 11.97 -8.57
C PRO A 247 -15.32 12.59 -7.66
N ALA A 248 -15.62 12.88 -6.39
CA ALA A 248 -14.68 13.46 -5.44
C ALA A 248 -13.49 12.53 -5.16
N MET A 249 -13.72 11.23 -5.00
CA MET A 249 -12.67 10.23 -4.86
C MET A 249 -11.84 10.08 -6.13
N ALA A 250 -12.44 10.20 -7.30
CA ALA A 250 -11.71 10.23 -8.57
C ALA A 250 -10.79 11.46 -8.69
N VAL A 251 -11.27 12.63 -8.25
CA VAL A 251 -10.48 13.88 -8.22
C VAL A 251 -9.31 13.75 -7.22
N TRP A 252 -9.55 13.15 -6.05
CA TRP A 252 -8.48 12.82 -5.09
C TRP A 252 -7.43 11.88 -5.70
N GLY A 253 -7.85 10.80 -6.38
CA GLY A 253 -6.96 9.88 -7.09
C GLY A 253 -6.18 10.56 -8.21
N LEU A 254 -6.80 11.49 -8.96
CA LEU A 254 -6.13 12.31 -9.96
C LEU A 254 -5.04 13.17 -9.32
N GLY A 255 -5.33 13.83 -8.18
CA GLY A 255 -4.34 14.56 -7.39
C GLY A 255 -3.17 13.67 -7.00
N SER A 256 -3.45 12.45 -6.51
CA SER A 256 -2.44 11.47 -6.13
C SER A 256 -1.53 11.08 -7.32
N ALA A 257 -2.12 10.80 -8.46
CA ALA A 257 -1.37 10.47 -9.67
C ALA A 257 -0.48 11.65 -10.13
N ILE A 258 -1.01 12.87 -10.16
CA ILE A 258 -0.27 14.08 -10.51
C ILE A 258 0.90 14.27 -9.52
N GLY A 259 0.63 14.25 -8.22
CA GLY A 259 1.64 14.41 -7.18
C GLY A 259 2.73 13.34 -7.25
N GLY A 260 2.35 12.09 -7.47
CA GLY A 260 3.27 10.97 -7.65
C GLY A 260 4.20 11.16 -8.86
N LEU A 261 3.65 11.60 -9.99
CA LEU A 261 4.43 11.90 -11.19
C LEU A 261 5.40 13.06 -10.95
N PHE A 262 4.95 14.16 -10.35
CA PHE A 262 5.85 15.27 -10.02
C PHE A 262 6.94 14.84 -9.05
N TYR A 263 6.60 14.12 -7.99
CA TYR A 263 7.57 13.65 -7.01
C TYR A 263 8.61 12.71 -7.61
N GLY A 264 8.21 11.80 -8.50
CA GLY A 264 9.11 10.90 -9.21
C GLY A 264 10.04 11.59 -10.21
N ALA A 265 9.67 12.79 -10.69
CA ALA A 265 10.51 13.61 -11.56
C ALA A 265 11.59 14.39 -10.80
N ILE A 266 11.45 14.56 -9.48
CA ILE A 266 12.40 15.30 -8.64
C ILE A 266 13.73 14.54 -8.55
N SER A 267 14.84 15.22 -8.84
CA SER A 267 16.18 14.62 -8.84
C SER A 267 16.88 14.66 -7.48
N HIS A 268 16.51 15.59 -6.63
CA HIS A 268 17.07 15.73 -5.30
C HIS A 268 16.26 14.93 -4.27
N ARG A 269 16.93 14.53 -3.19
CA ARG A 269 16.28 13.76 -2.12
C ARG A 269 15.37 14.68 -1.30
N VAL A 270 14.07 14.53 -1.47
CA VAL A 270 13.08 15.14 -0.57
C VAL A 270 13.01 14.29 0.70
N PRO A 271 13.17 14.87 1.90
CA PRO A 271 13.02 14.13 3.14
C PRO A 271 11.63 13.52 3.27
N THR A 272 11.53 12.26 3.74
CA THR A 272 10.26 11.51 3.83
C THR A 272 9.18 12.23 4.65
N TRP A 273 9.58 13.01 5.66
CA TRP A 273 8.64 13.77 6.49
C TRP A 273 7.90 14.87 5.72
N VAL A 274 8.46 15.41 4.65
CA VAL A 274 7.86 16.53 3.88
C VAL A 274 6.55 16.12 3.23
N PRO A 275 6.48 15.09 2.37
CA PRO A 275 5.20 14.69 1.77
C PRO A 275 4.20 14.14 2.80
N VAL A 276 4.66 13.51 3.89
CA VAL A 276 3.77 13.04 4.97
C VAL A 276 3.16 14.23 5.72
N LEU A 277 3.96 15.28 5.99
CA LEU A 277 3.47 16.53 6.58
C LEU A 277 2.46 17.21 5.64
N GLY A 278 2.79 17.30 4.35
CA GLY A 278 1.90 17.85 3.34
C GLY A 278 0.55 17.12 3.32
N LEU A 279 0.56 15.78 3.30
CA LEU A 279 -0.65 14.97 3.36
C LEU A 279 -1.44 15.23 4.65
N GLY A 280 -0.78 15.25 5.81
CA GLY A 280 -1.44 15.48 7.09
C GLY A 280 -2.09 16.85 7.19
N VAL A 281 -1.39 17.91 6.77
CA VAL A 281 -1.92 19.28 6.77
C VAL A 281 -3.10 19.40 5.82
N THR A 282 -2.95 18.93 4.57
CA THR A 282 -4.02 19.03 3.57
C THR A 282 -5.23 18.18 3.93
N THR A 283 -5.03 16.99 4.53
CA THR A 283 -6.15 16.19 5.07
C THR A 283 -6.90 16.94 6.17
N ALA A 284 -6.19 17.56 7.13
CA ALA A 284 -6.83 18.34 8.18
C ALA A 284 -7.59 19.55 7.63
N LEU A 285 -7.08 20.20 6.58
CA LEU A 285 -7.74 21.34 5.93
C LEU A 285 -9.09 20.97 5.29
N ILE A 286 -9.33 19.71 4.92
CA ILE A 286 -10.63 19.28 4.37
C ILE A 286 -11.76 19.51 5.38
N ALA A 287 -11.46 19.49 6.69
CA ALA A 287 -12.42 19.80 7.74
C ALA A 287 -13.03 21.23 7.65
N LEU A 288 -12.40 22.12 6.89
CA LEU A 288 -12.88 23.50 6.66
C LEU A 288 -13.87 23.60 5.48
N ALA A 289 -14.15 22.50 4.79
CA ALA A 289 -15.09 22.50 3.68
C ALA A 289 -16.51 22.86 4.17
N THR A 290 -17.18 23.72 3.43
CA THR A 290 -18.56 24.17 3.75
C THR A 290 -19.59 23.62 2.77
N ASP A 291 -19.15 23.12 1.63
CA ASP A 291 -19.96 22.62 0.55
C ASP A 291 -19.25 21.50 -0.23
N PRO A 292 -19.95 20.70 -1.07
CA PRO A 292 -19.35 19.58 -1.79
C PRO A 292 -18.22 19.96 -2.74
N TRP A 293 -18.23 21.17 -3.31
CA TRP A 293 -17.22 21.61 -4.27
C TRP A 293 -15.94 22.01 -3.57
N SER A 294 -16.03 22.76 -2.46
CA SER A 294 -14.87 23.09 -1.61
C SER A 294 -14.24 21.84 -1.05
N MET A 295 -15.03 20.84 -0.62
CA MET A 295 -14.51 19.54 -0.20
C MET A 295 -13.77 18.84 -1.33
N THR A 296 -14.31 18.79 -2.54
CA THR A 296 -13.68 18.15 -3.70
C THR A 296 -12.37 18.83 -4.08
N LEU A 297 -12.29 20.16 -4.01
CA LEU A 297 -11.07 20.90 -4.27
C LEU A 297 -9.97 20.62 -3.23
N LEU A 298 -10.34 20.59 -1.95
CA LEU A 298 -9.42 20.25 -0.87
C LEU A 298 -8.96 18.78 -0.95
N LEU A 299 -9.81 17.89 -1.41
CA LEU A 299 -9.47 16.50 -1.71
C LEU A 299 -8.43 16.39 -2.83
N LEU A 300 -8.56 17.17 -3.90
CA LEU A 300 -7.52 17.24 -4.95
C LEU A 300 -6.17 17.62 -4.34
N LEU A 301 -6.15 18.65 -3.49
CA LEU A 301 -4.94 19.14 -2.84
C LEU A 301 -4.33 18.07 -1.91
N ALA A 302 -5.16 17.36 -1.12
CA ALA A 302 -4.69 16.27 -0.26
C ALA A 302 -4.16 15.10 -1.11
N GLY A 303 -4.83 14.78 -2.21
CA GLY A 303 -4.39 13.77 -3.17
C GLY A 303 -2.97 14.03 -3.67
N VAL A 304 -2.61 15.28 -3.99
CA VAL A 304 -1.26 15.64 -4.49
C VAL A 304 -0.13 15.16 -3.56
N PHE A 305 -0.37 14.99 -2.27
CA PHE A 305 0.62 14.50 -1.32
C PHE A 305 0.52 12.99 -1.01
N CYS A 306 -0.55 12.32 -1.44
CA CYS A 306 -0.80 10.91 -1.12
C CYS A 306 0.26 9.98 -1.73
N ALA A 307 0.36 9.91 -3.06
CA ALA A 307 1.37 9.09 -3.72
C ALA A 307 2.80 9.49 -3.36
N PRO A 308 3.18 10.79 -3.27
CA PRO A 308 4.49 11.20 -2.76
C PRO A 308 4.83 10.64 -1.38
N ALA A 309 3.87 10.57 -0.43
CA ALA A 309 4.09 10.02 0.89
C ALA A 309 4.42 8.52 0.82
N PHE A 310 3.69 7.73 0.02
CA PHE A 310 3.98 6.32 -0.20
C PHE A 310 5.32 6.11 -0.95
N VAL A 311 5.61 6.90 -1.98
CA VAL A 311 6.87 6.82 -2.73
C VAL A 311 8.05 7.15 -1.82
N ALA A 312 7.96 8.18 -0.99
CA ALA A 312 9.00 8.58 -0.07
C ALA A 312 9.33 7.48 0.95
N THR A 313 8.30 6.85 1.56
CA THR A 313 8.50 5.75 2.51
C THR A 313 9.11 4.53 1.86
N THR A 314 8.61 4.10 0.69
CA THR A 314 9.15 2.94 -0.04
C THR A 314 10.56 3.16 -0.55
N THR A 315 10.85 4.33 -1.12
CA THR A 315 12.19 4.68 -1.61
C THR A 315 13.18 4.76 -0.45
N ALA A 316 12.83 5.42 0.67
CA ALA A 316 13.68 5.48 1.84
C ALA A 316 13.98 4.09 2.41
N LEU A 317 12.98 3.22 2.48
CA LEU A 317 13.14 1.83 2.94
C LEU A 317 14.08 1.05 2.02
N SER A 318 13.94 1.18 0.70
CA SER A 318 14.80 0.51 -0.29
C SER A 318 16.27 0.91 -0.22
N VAL A 319 16.56 2.13 0.28
CA VAL A 319 17.94 2.66 0.42
C VAL A 319 18.54 2.33 1.77
N LEU A 320 17.74 2.39 2.86
CA LEU A 320 18.23 2.21 4.22
C LEU A 320 18.38 0.75 4.63
N VAL A 321 17.58 -0.13 4.02
CA VAL A 321 17.62 -1.57 4.35
C VAL A 321 18.56 -2.30 3.40
N PRO A 322 19.52 -3.09 3.95
CA PRO A 322 20.38 -3.93 3.15
C PRO A 322 19.60 -4.86 2.23
N ALA A 323 20.12 -5.15 1.03
CA ALA A 323 19.44 -5.95 0.01
C ALA A 323 18.88 -7.28 0.53
N ARG A 324 19.61 -7.93 1.44
CA ARG A 324 19.25 -9.23 2.04
C ARG A 324 18.01 -9.20 2.95
N PHE A 325 17.54 -8.01 3.37
CA PHE A 325 16.39 -7.85 4.26
C PHE A 325 15.27 -7.00 3.63
N ARG A 326 15.41 -6.59 2.36
CA ARG A 326 14.42 -5.71 1.69
C ARG A 326 13.06 -6.35 1.55
N GLY A 327 12.99 -7.65 1.26
CA GLY A 327 11.73 -8.37 1.15
C GLY A 327 10.98 -8.37 2.48
N GLU A 328 11.67 -8.67 3.58
CA GLU A 328 11.10 -8.61 4.92
C GLU A 328 10.64 -7.18 5.26
N ALA A 329 11.46 -6.18 4.98
CA ALA A 329 11.13 -4.77 5.24
C ALA A 329 9.92 -4.29 4.43
N PHE A 330 9.82 -4.66 3.15
CA PHE A 330 8.63 -4.37 2.33
C PHE A 330 7.41 -5.19 2.77
N GLY A 331 7.62 -6.40 3.29
CA GLY A 331 6.57 -7.18 3.94
C GLY A 331 5.98 -6.45 5.14
N TRP A 332 6.82 -5.96 6.06
CA TRP A 332 6.40 -5.13 7.19
C TRP A 332 5.72 -3.84 6.76
N HIS A 333 6.27 -3.15 5.75
CA HIS A 333 5.65 -1.94 5.18
C HIS A 333 4.24 -2.22 4.67
N GLY A 334 4.05 -3.31 3.91
CA GLY A 334 2.73 -3.74 3.44
C GLY A 334 1.79 -4.10 4.58
N SER A 335 2.28 -4.80 5.60
CA SER A 335 1.49 -5.14 6.80
C SER A 335 1.02 -3.90 7.56
N MET A 336 1.86 -2.86 7.65
CA MET A 336 1.48 -1.59 8.29
C MET A 336 0.42 -0.84 7.50
N ILE A 337 0.47 -0.87 6.17
CA ILE A 337 -0.59 -0.31 5.32
C ILE A 337 -1.90 -1.07 5.58
N THR A 338 -1.86 -2.39 5.51
CA THR A 338 -3.05 -3.25 5.59
C THR A 338 -3.65 -3.26 7.01
N ALA A 339 -2.85 -3.60 8.01
CA ALA A 339 -3.30 -3.63 9.41
C ALA A 339 -3.52 -2.23 9.97
N GLY A 340 -2.69 -1.26 9.57
CA GLY A 340 -2.84 0.14 9.94
C GLY A 340 -4.19 0.70 9.52
N GLY A 341 -4.61 0.47 8.26
CA GLY A 341 -5.94 0.86 7.78
C GLY A 341 -7.07 0.21 8.57
N ALA A 342 -6.98 -1.11 8.78
CA ALA A 342 -8.00 -1.88 9.52
C ALA A 342 -8.16 -1.42 10.99
N LEU A 343 -7.06 -1.08 11.65
CA LEU A 343 -7.08 -0.59 13.05
C LEU A 343 -7.49 0.89 13.14
N THR A 344 -7.18 1.68 12.11
CA THR A 344 -7.50 3.11 12.08
C THR A 344 -8.97 3.37 11.80
N ALA A 345 -9.61 2.56 10.95
CA ALA A 345 -10.99 2.79 10.55
C ALA A 345 -11.98 2.90 11.72
N PRO A 346 -11.97 2.03 12.75
CA PRO A 346 -12.85 2.19 13.92
C PRO A 346 -12.56 3.46 14.71
N THR A 347 -11.29 3.88 14.84
CA THR A 347 -10.91 5.07 15.62
C THR A 347 -11.34 6.35 14.93
N ILE A 348 -11.18 6.42 13.61
CA ILE A 348 -11.66 7.54 12.79
C ILE A 348 -13.19 7.56 12.75
N GLY A 349 -13.84 6.39 12.59
CA GLY A 349 -15.30 6.27 12.66
C GLY A 349 -15.85 6.81 13.98
N LEU A 350 -15.23 6.44 15.11
CA LEU A 350 -15.61 6.94 16.43
C LEU A 350 -15.45 8.47 16.57
N ALA A 351 -14.41 9.05 15.95
CA ALA A 351 -14.23 10.51 15.93
C ALA A 351 -15.34 11.19 15.12
N ILE A 352 -15.72 10.60 13.97
CA ILE A 352 -16.83 11.09 13.14
C ILE A 352 -18.16 10.99 13.89
N ASP A 353 -18.45 9.85 14.53
CA ASP A 353 -19.70 9.62 15.25
C ASP A 353 -19.87 10.59 16.43
N LYS A 354 -18.78 10.97 17.11
CA LYS A 354 -18.82 11.85 18.29
C LYS A 354 -18.83 13.35 17.96
N ALA A 355 -18.15 13.76 16.90
CA ALA A 355 -17.89 15.18 16.64
C ALA A 355 -18.08 15.58 15.15
N GLY A 356 -18.81 14.74 14.38
CA GLY A 356 -19.09 14.98 12.97
C GLY A 356 -17.93 14.66 12.04
N TRP A 357 -18.22 14.68 10.74
CA TRP A 357 -17.23 14.33 9.71
C TRP A 357 -15.93 15.18 9.73
N PRO A 358 -15.92 16.48 10.12
CA PRO A 358 -14.69 17.25 10.19
C PRO A 358 -13.67 16.67 11.18
N ALA A 359 -14.17 16.09 12.30
CA ALA A 359 -13.31 15.49 13.32
C ALA A 359 -12.51 14.29 12.79
N GLY A 360 -13.04 13.53 11.83
CA GLY A 360 -12.33 12.45 11.17
C GLY A 360 -11.10 12.95 10.41
N PHE A 361 -11.24 14.00 9.62
CA PHE A 361 -10.14 14.62 8.87
C PHE A 361 -9.11 15.26 9.79
N VAL A 362 -9.54 15.98 10.83
CA VAL A 362 -8.64 16.57 11.82
C VAL A 362 -7.86 15.49 12.56
N ALA A 363 -8.51 14.43 13.03
CA ALA A 363 -7.85 13.34 13.74
C ALA A 363 -6.77 12.67 12.87
N GLY A 364 -7.11 12.30 11.64
CA GLY A 364 -6.17 11.69 10.71
C GLY A 364 -5.02 12.62 10.33
N GLY A 365 -5.34 13.87 10.01
CA GLY A 365 -4.36 14.89 9.64
C GLY A 365 -3.40 15.23 10.77
N VAL A 366 -3.90 15.43 11.99
CA VAL A 366 -3.07 15.74 13.17
C VAL A 366 -2.10 14.60 13.49
N VAL A 367 -2.54 13.34 13.45
CA VAL A 367 -1.65 12.18 13.65
C VAL A 367 -0.52 12.20 12.64
N ALA A 368 -0.81 12.45 11.36
CA ALA A 368 0.20 12.51 10.31
C ALA A 368 1.18 13.69 10.52
N VAL A 369 0.67 14.88 10.88
CA VAL A 369 1.48 16.06 11.19
C VAL A 369 2.41 15.82 12.38
N VAL A 370 1.90 15.27 13.48
CA VAL A 370 2.69 15.00 14.70
C VAL A 370 3.83 14.01 14.40
N ILE A 371 3.53 12.93 13.70
CA ILE A 371 4.56 11.94 13.34
C ILE A 371 5.58 12.55 12.37
N ALA A 372 5.16 13.34 11.38
CA ALA A 372 6.05 14.00 10.44
C ALA A 372 7.00 14.97 11.15
N LEU A 373 6.50 15.78 12.09
CA LEU A 373 7.31 16.74 12.85
C LEU A 373 8.22 16.08 13.89
N ALA A 374 7.86 14.92 14.43
CA ALA A 374 8.72 14.15 15.32
C ALA A 374 9.98 13.62 14.61
N TRP A 375 9.93 13.39 13.29
CA TRP A 375 11.04 12.87 12.49
C TRP A 375 12.35 13.65 12.59
N PRO A 376 12.40 14.98 12.35
CA PRO A 376 13.64 15.75 12.44
C PRO A 376 14.21 15.77 13.85
N LEU A 377 13.36 15.68 14.89
CA LEU A 377 13.79 15.61 16.29
C LEU A 377 14.54 14.30 16.58
N VAL A 378 14.01 13.18 16.13
CA VAL A 378 14.66 11.86 16.29
C VAL A 378 16.03 11.84 15.57
N ARG A 379 16.14 12.44 14.40
CA ARG A 379 17.41 12.55 13.67
C ARG A 379 18.44 13.43 14.39
N ARG A 380 18.01 14.55 14.98
CA ARG A 380 18.91 15.46 15.72
C ARG A 380 19.49 14.81 16.96
N VAL A 381 18.68 14.07 17.70
CA VAL A 381 19.11 13.33 18.91
C VAL A 381 20.13 12.25 18.55
N HIS A 382 19.93 11.56 17.44
CA HIS A 382 20.84 10.49 17.00
C HIS A 382 22.19 11.02 16.50
N ARG A 383 22.20 12.15 15.77
CA ARG A 383 23.45 12.82 15.35
C ARG A 383 24.28 13.31 16.54
N ARG A 384 23.64 13.82 17.59
CA ARG A 384 24.33 14.26 18.81
C ARG A 384 24.95 13.12 19.59
N ARG A 385 24.36 11.91 19.57
CA ARG A 385 24.91 10.71 20.22
C ARG A 385 26.02 10.04 19.41
N ALA A 386 26.10 10.26 18.12
CA ALA A 386 27.11 9.70 17.23
C ALA A 386 28.42 10.54 17.20
N HIS A 387 28.40 11.78 17.68
CA HIS A 387 29.58 12.62 17.91
C HIS A 387 29.59 13.02 19.39
N PRO A 388 30.19 12.22 20.29
CA PRO A 388 30.58 12.74 21.58
C PRO A 388 31.62 13.82 21.31
N VAL A 389 31.37 15.01 21.86
CA VAL A 389 32.32 16.12 21.85
C VAL A 389 33.65 15.59 22.37
N SER A 390 34.67 15.51 21.50
CA SER A 390 36.03 15.34 21.95
C SER A 390 36.35 16.58 22.77
N GLU A 391 36.42 16.43 24.08
CA GLU A 391 37.00 17.45 24.94
C GLU A 391 38.39 17.78 24.47
N PRO A 392 38.71 19.06 24.33
CA PRO A 392 40.10 19.45 24.04
C PRO A 392 40.93 19.08 25.27
N VAL A 393 41.85 18.12 25.08
CA VAL A 393 42.93 17.86 26.04
C VAL A 393 43.77 19.11 26.08
N GLY A 394 43.68 19.84 27.20
CA GLY A 394 44.55 20.96 27.56
C GLY A 394 45.96 20.51 27.91
#